data_f0f5da1bc4b696a0c5609e8582a99f60
#
_entry.id   f0f5da1bc4b696a0c5609e8582a99f60
#
_cell.length_a   1.000
_cell.length_b   1.000
_cell.length_c   1.000
_cell.angle_alpha   90.00
_cell.angle_beta   90.00
_cell.angle_gamma   90.00
#
_symmetry.space_group_name_H-M   'P 1'
#
loop_
_entity.id
_entity.type
_entity.pdbx_description
1 polymer ?
#
loop_
_entity_poly.entity_id
_entity_poly.type
_entity_poly.pdbx_seq_one_letter_code
_entity_poly.pdbx_strand_id
1 'polypeptide(L)'
;MVWCWGMRPWIAATALLAGACAHSPSAPQPVPTPTPNPVERFPVAGVVFYDENANGVIDDRERVRLPGVSVAIGDRAARSDAEGRFLIADATEGSATASAEVESLPPFFTSGPVAALAVPPPPGFLLAYPVGLPIERMRPNLYMAFGDSITVGDGSRDGDGYRGELEAVLRGYWGAGSVANEGVASTRSDQGADRIGASLTRVRPAYTVIHYGTNDWNSYSCRWVPSCHTVSSVRSMIGSARSVGSVPVVGTLIPVNPAYTDRMAYERNVWVVETNERIRAMVKEEGAILADLHAGFTARGGSNLETLFVDHVHPNDDGYEVMATEFFRAITSPRGSASR
;
A
#
# COMPACT_ATOMS: atom_id res chain seq x y z
N MET A 1 71.05 -8.86 39.47
CA MET A 1 72.02 -9.63 40.27
C MET A 1 72.30 -10.88 39.47
N VAL A 2 73.49 -10.89 38.89
CA VAL A 2 74.70 -11.65 39.20
C VAL A 2 74.63 -13.10 38.65
N TRP A 3 75.38 -13.36 37.55
CA TRP A 3 76.60 -14.10 37.34
C TRP A 3 76.50 -15.66 37.57
N CYS A 4 77.10 -16.56 36.85
CA CYS A 4 78.41 -16.71 36.13
C CYS A 4 78.45 -18.04 35.37
N TRP A 5 78.98 -18.08 34.18
CA TRP A 5 80.22 -18.73 33.72
C TRP A 5 80.43 -20.22 33.96
N GLY A 6 80.83 -20.92 32.89
CA GLY A 6 81.50 -22.24 32.93
C GLY A 6 81.86 -22.77 31.53
N MET A 7 83.15 -22.69 31.21
CA MET A 7 83.83 -23.03 29.94
C MET A 7 84.12 -24.55 29.77
N ARG A 8 83.96 -25.01 28.53
CA ARG A 8 84.75 -25.94 27.68
C ARG A 8 85.50 -27.13 28.29
N PRO A 9 85.89 -28.30 27.58
CA PRO A 9 86.49 -28.35 26.24
C PRO A 9 86.13 -29.55 25.31
N TRP A 10 86.45 -29.37 24.04
CA TRP A 10 86.71 -30.23 22.87
C TRP A 10 87.02 -31.70 23.05
N ILE A 11 86.42 -32.58 22.25
CA ILE A 11 87.05 -33.82 21.65
C ILE A 11 86.54 -33.95 20.24
N ALA A 12 87.44 -34.01 19.28
CA ALA A 12 87.23 -34.32 17.86
C ALA A 12 87.10 -35.85 17.68
N ALA A 13 86.01 -36.23 16.95
CA ALA A 13 85.93 -37.58 16.42
C ALA A 13 85.50 -37.52 14.96
N THR A 14 86.39 -37.90 14.07
CA THR A 14 86.18 -38.08 12.65
C THR A 14 85.31 -39.31 12.41
N ALA A 15 84.16 -39.18 11.70
CA ALA A 15 83.44 -40.35 11.24
C ALA A 15 83.05 -40.13 9.76
N LEU A 16 83.28 -41.14 8.95
CA LEU A 16 83.18 -41.29 7.51
C LEU A 16 81.74 -40.98 7.00
N LEU A 17 81.66 -40.22 5.91
CA LEU A 17 80.47 -40.00 5.08
C LEU A 17 80.15 -41.28 4.28
N ALA A 18 78.98 -41.88 4.58
CA ALA A 18 78.27 -42.77 3.66
C ALA A 18 77.11 -41.99 3.10
N GLY A 19 77.17 -41.60 1.81
CA GLY A 19 76.11 -40.92 1.10
C GLY A 19 74.96 -41.88 0.82
N ALA A 20 73.81 -41.64 1.49
CA ALA A 20 72.55 -42.24 1.12
C ALA A 20 71.71 -41.12 0.43
N CYS A 21 71.49 -41.25 -0.89
CA CYS A 21 70.58 -40.46 -1.60
C CYS A 21 69.13 -40.79 -1.16
N ALA A 22 68.63 -40.06 -0.20
CA ALA A 22 67.19 -40.10 0.16
C ALA A 22 66.43 -39.32 -0.89
N HIS A 23 65.68 -39.99 -1.76
CA HIS A 23 64.62 -39.37 -2.60
C HIS A 23 63.51 -38.92 -1.66
N SER A 24 63.37 -37.62 -1.45
CA SER A 24 62.22 -37.06 -0.79
C SER A 24 60.98 -37.30 -1.69
N PRO A 25 59.90 -37.88 -1.18
CA PRO A 25 58.67 -37.98 -1.98
C PRO A 25 58.18 -36.58 -2.29
N SER A 26 57.97 -36.30 -3.59
CA SER A 26 57.38 -35.04 -4.06
C SER A 26 55.99 -34.86 -3.40
N ALA A 27 55.79 -33.74 -2.73
CA ALA A 27 54.49 -33.39 -2.18
C ALA A 27 53.41 -33.44 -3.30
N PRO A 28 52.23 -34.01 -3.03
CA PRO A 28 51.18 -34.06 -4.01
C PRO A 28 50.83 -32.62 -4.46
N GLN A 29 50.85 -32.41 -5.76
CA GLN A 29 50.44 -31.13 -6.33
C GLN A 29 48.98 -30.87 -5.97
N PRO A 30 48.59 -29.63 -5.53
CA PRO A 30 47.22 -29.31 -5.27
C PRO A 30 46.39 -29.55 -6.54
N VAL A 31 45.39 -30.40 -6.45
CA VAL A 31 44.39 -30.58 -7.51
C VAL A 31 43.77 -29.24 -7.79
N PRO A 32 43.77 -28.73 -9.03
CA PRO A 32 43.16 -27.47 -9.35
C PRO A 32 41.65 -27.52 -8.99
N THR A 33 41.24 -26.66 -8.09
CA THR A 33 39.80 -26.48 -7.76
C THR A 33 39.10 -26.13 -9.07
N PRO A 34 38.05 -26.86 -9.48
CA PRO A 34 37.33 -26.54 -10.71
C PRO A 34 36.82 -25.10 -10.63
N THR A 35 37.21 -24.30 -11.60
CA THR A 35 36.65 -22.94 -11.73
C THR A 35 35.14 -23.08 -11.92
N PRO A 36 34.30 -22.44 -11.10
CA PRO A 36 32.87 -22.53 -11.29
C PRO A 36 32.52 -22.05 -12.70
N ASN A 37 31.69 -22.82 -13.41
CA ASN A 37 31.20 -22.40 -14.71
C ASN A 37 30.54 -21.01 -14.57
N PRO A 38 30.73 -20.10 -15.51
CA PRO A 38 30.05 -18.81 -15.51
C PRO A 38 28.54 -19.07 -15.47
N VAL A 39 27.86 -18.47 -14.52
CA VAL A 39 26.39 -18.54 -14.38
C VAL A 39 25.80 -17.78 -15.58
N GLU A 40 25.08 -18.48 -16.45
CA GLU A 40 24.39 -17.82 -17.57
C GLU A 40 23.18 -17.02 -17.09
N ARG A 41 22.85 -15.92 -17.80
CA ARG A 41 21.81 -14.98 -17.42
C ARG A 41 20.96 -14.64 -18.62
N PHE A 42 19.65 -14.55 -18.42
CA PHE A 42 18.66 -14.39 -19.49
C PHE A 42 17.57 -13.39 -19.10
N PRO A 43 16.97 -12.68 -20.08
CA PRO A 43 15.88 -11.77 -19.81
C PRO A 43 14.58 -12.52 -19.55
N VAL A 44 13.82 -12.03 -18.55
CA VAL A 44 12.46 -12.48 -18.26
C VAL A 44 11.54 -11.26 -18.24
N ALA A 45 10.60 -11.21 -19.20
CA ALA A 45 9.56 -10.19 -19.25
C ALA A 45 8.28 -10.68 -18.57
N GLY A 46 7.54 -9.76 -17.97
CA GLY A 46 6.27 -10.08 -17.33
C GLY A 46 5.33 -8.89 -17.20
N VAL A 47 4.15 -9.15 -16.63
CA VAL A 47 3.13 -8.15 -16.34
C VAL A 47 2.48 -8.47 -14.99
N VAL A 48 2.34 -7.47 -14.13
CA VAL A 48 1.60 -7.55 -12.87
C VAL A 48 0.16 -7.16 -13.14
N PHE A 49 -0.77 -8.02 -12.78
CA PHE A 49 -2.19 -7.80 -13.00
C PHE A 49 -3.03 -8.12 -11.75
N TYR A 50 -4.19 -7.49 -11.66
CA TYR A 50 -5.17 -7.82 -10.63
C TYR A 50 -5.95 -9.07 -11.08
N ASP A 51 -5.66 -10.17 -10.40
CA ASP A 51 -6.36 -11.44 -10.54
C ASP A 51 -7.66 -11.37 -9.72
N GLU A 52 -8.74 -10.98 -10.38
CA GLU A 52 -10.04 -10.70 -9.74
C GLU A 52 -10.76 -11.97 -9.27
N ASN A 53 -10.42 -13.12 -9.81
CA ASN A 53 -11.06 -14.40 -9.53
C ASN A 53 -10.11 -15.44 -8.89
N ALA A 54 -8.86 -15.06 -8.63
CA ALA A 54 -7.82 -15.85 -7.98
C ALA A 54 -7.48 -17.16 -8.75
N ASN A 55 -7.55 -17.14 -10.09
CA ASN A 55 -7.21 -18.31 -10.92
C ASN A 55 -5.76 -18.31 -11.44
N GLY A 56 -5.00 -17.23 -11.25
CA GLY A 56 -3.61 -17.07 -11.66
C GLY A 56 -3.40 -16.83 -13.16
N VAL A 57 -4.46 -16.58 -13.93
CA VAL A 57 -4.44 -16.42 -15.39
C VAL A 57 -5.09 -15.08 -15.76
N ILE A 58 -4.51 -14.36 -16.73
CA ILE A 58 -5.12 -13.11 -17.21
C ILE A 58 -6.35 -13.44 -18.05
N ASP A 59 -7.53 -13.05 -17.56
CA ASP A 59 -8.79 -13.16 -18.25
C ASP A 59 -9.15 -11.87 -19.03
N ASP A 60 -10.00 -11.98 -20.04
CA ASP A 60 -10.43 -10.83 -20.88
C ASP A 60 -11.09 -9.69 -20.07
N ARG A 61 -11.64 -10.01 -18.90
CA ARG A 61 -12.30 -9.04 -18.02
C ARG A 61 -11.34 -8.35 -17.07
N GLU A 62 -10.18 -8.94 -16.81
CA GLU A 62 -9.17 -8.43 -15.89
C GLU A 62 -8.30 -7.39 -16.57
N ARG A 63 -8.72 -6.14 -16.46
CA ARG A 63 -8.09 -5.00 -17.14
C ARG A 63 -7.11 -4.24 -16.25
N VAL A 64 -7.17 -4.44 -14.93
CA VAL A 64 -6.32 -3.72 -14.00
C VAL A 64 -4.90 -4.22 -14.08
N ARG A 65 -3.96 -3.29 -14.27
CA ARG A 65 -2.52 -3.53 -14.25
C ARG A 65 -1.91 -2.72 -13.10
N LEU A 66 -0.98 -3.31 -12.36
CA LEU A 66 -0.41 -2.64 -11.19
C LEU A 66 0.95 -2.06 -11.52
N PRO A 67 1.07 -0.72 -11.55
CA PRO A 67 2.34 -0.05 -11.69
C PRO A 67 3.13 -0.03 -10.38
N GLY A 68 4.45 0.12 -10.50
CA GLY A 68 5.32 0.33 -9.34
C GLY A 68 5.59 -0.89 -8.46
N VAL A 69 5.11 -2.09 -8.83
CA VAL A 69 5.33 -3.32 -8.09
C VAL A 69 6.74 -3.85 -8.36
N SER A 70 7.51 -4.10 -7.32
CA SER A 70 8.83 -4.72 -7.40
C SER A 70 8.69 -6.23 -7.47
N VAL A 71 9.01 -6.82 -8.62
CA VAL A 71 8.99 -8.28 -8.86
C VAL A 71 10.41 -8.80 -8.91
N ALA A 72 10.70 -9.86 -8.13
CA ALA A 72 12.00 -10.51 -8.07
C ALA A 72 11.96 -11.92 -8.66
N ILE A 73 13.04 -12.33 -9.32
CA ILE A 73 13.32 -13.70 -9.75
C ILE A 73 14.76 -14.02 -9.30
N GLY A 74 14.89 -14.91 -8.33
CA GLY A 74 16.18 -15.18 -7.69
C GLY A 74 16.76 -13.93 -7.01
N ASP A 75 17.96 -13.52 -7.43
CA ASP A 75 18.70 -12.36 -6.89
C ASP A 75 18.42 -11.04 -7.67
N ARG A 76 17.53 -11.06 -8.65
CA ARG A 76 17.25 -9.93 -9.54
C ARG A 76 15.81 -9.46 -9.36
N ALA A 77 15.63 -8.14 -9.41
CA ALA A 77 14.30 -7.53 -9.33
C ALA A 77 14.14 -6.42 -10.38
N ALA A 78 12.91 -6.20 -10.78
CA ALA A 78 12.51 -5.07 -11.62
C ALA A 78 11.19 -4.50 -11.12
N ARG A 79 10.96 -3.22 -11.40
CA ARG A 79 9.71 -2.53 -11.03
C ARG A 79 8.80 -2.44 -12.25
N SER A 80 7.51 -2.71 -12.07
CA SER A 80 6.52 -2.60 -13.12
C SER A 80 6.30 -1.13 -13.55
N ASP A 81 6.10 -0.92 -14.85
CA ASP A 81 5.77 0.39 -15.47
C ASP A 81 4.27 0.75 -15.31
N ALA A 82 3.83 1.81 -15.98
CA ALA A 82 2.44 2.29 -15.95
C ALA A 82 1.44 1.25 -16.48
N GLU A 83 1.86 0.37 -17.38
CA GLU A 83 1.06 -0.72 -17.96
C GLU A 83 1.24 -2.03 -17.18
N GLY A 84 1.87 -1.98 -15.99
CA GLY A 84 2.15 -3.13 -15.15
C GLY A 84 3.25 -4.06 -15.68
N ARG A 85 3.97 -3.70 -16.76
CA ARG A 85 5.01 -4.53 -17.37
C ARG A 85 6.33 -4.39 -16.66
N PHE A 86 7.10 -5.47 -16.60
CA PHE A 86 8.45 -5.46 -16.07
C PHE A 86 9.41 -6.31 -16.93
N LEU A 87 10.70 -6.00 -16.84
CA LEU A 87 11.77 -6.75 -17.50
C LEU A 87 12.92 -6.95 -16.51
N ILE A 88 13.17 -8.20 -16.15
CA ILE A 88 14.39 -8.61 -15.43
C ILE A 88 15.40 -9.04 -16.50
N ALA A 89 16.39 -8.21 -16.74
CA ALA A 89 17.31 -8.37 -17.90
C ALA A 89 18.27 -9.54 -17.75
N ASP A 90 18.58 -9.94 -16.50
CA ASP A 90 19.70 -10.83 -16.16
C ASP A 90 19.34 -11.87 -15.09
N ALA A 91 18.18 -12.51 -15.22
CA ALA A 91 17.78 -13.63 -14.35
C ALA A 91 18.72 -14.84 -14.53
N THR A 92 19.05 -15.50 -13.43
CA THR A 92 19.95 -16.66 -13.42
C THR A 92 19.31 -17.87 -14.09
N GLU A 93 20.06 -18.60 -14.93
CA GLU A 93 19.62 -19.85 -15.55
C GLU A 93 19.14 -20.88 -14.51
N GLY A 94 18.08 -21.61 -14.86
CA GLY A 94 17.54 -22.69 -14.04
C GLY A 94 16.05 -22.61 -13.79
N SER A 95 15.56 -23.31 -12.77
CA SER A 95 14.20 -23.20 -12.29
C SER A 95 14.10 -22.10 -11.25
N ALA A 96 13.17 -21.15 -11.45
CA ALA A 96 13.01 -20.02 -10.55
C ALA A 96 11.51 -19.79 -10.23
N THR A 97 11.25 -19.11 -9.13
CA THR A 97 9.91 -18.62 -8.76
C THR A 97 9.97 -17.10 -8.64
N ALA A 98 8.98 -16.43 -9.20
CA ALA A 98 8.85 -14.99 -9.03
C ALA A 98 8.18 -14.66 -7.68
N SER A 99 8.57 -13.54 -7.10
CA SER A 99 7.95 -13.00 -5.88
C SER A 99 7.82 -11.48 -5.99
N ALA A 100 6.79 -10.90 -5.35
CA ALA A 100 6.70 -9.45 -5.23
C ALA A 100 7.11 -9.00 -3.83
N GLU A 101 7.78 -7.85 -3.78
CA GLU A 101 8.05 -7.15 -2.53
C GLU A 101 6.72 -6.60 -1.99
N VAL A 102 6.30 -7.09 -0.81
CA VAL A 102 4.99 -6.76 -0.21
C VAL A 102 4.82 -5.26 -0.01
N GLU A 103 5.89 -4.56 0.36
CA GLU A 103 5.90 -3.11 0.57
C GLU A 103 5.69 -2.30 -0.71
N SER A 104 5.89 -2.92 -1.88
CA SER A 104 5.62 -2.31 -3.19
C SER A 104 4.16 -2.46 -3.63
N LEU A 105 3.38 -3.31 -2.97
CA LEU A 105 1.97 -3.51 -3.27
C LEU A 105 1.11 -2.41 -2.64
N PRO A 106 0.00 -2.02 -3.29
CA PRO A 106 -1.02 -1.20 -2.64
C PRO A 106 -1.59 -1.89 -1.39
N PRO A 107 -2.21 -1.14 -0.46
CA PRO A 107 -2.79 -1.73 0.74
C PRO A 107 -3.74 -2.88 0.44
N PHE A 108 -3.66 -3.94 1.26
CA PHE A 108 -4.47 -5.16 1.17
C PHE A 108 -4.20 -6.07 -0.04
N PHE A 109 -3.55 -5.64 -1.10
CA PHE A 109 -3.15 -6.55 -2.16
C PHE A 109 -2.14 -7.59 -1.65
N THR A 110 -2.28 -8.81 -2.13
CA THR A 110 -1.37 -9.93 -1.86
C THR A 110 -0.97 -10.60 -3.17
N SER A 111 0.20 -11.23 -3.19
CA SER A 111 0.61 -12.05 -4.33
C SER A 111 -0.27 -13.29 -4.42
N GLY A 112 -0.74 -13.60 -5.61
CA GLY A 112 -1.37 -14.88 -5.93
C GLY A 112 -0.34 -16.01 -6.11
N PRO A 113 -0.80 -17.22 -6.38
CA PRO A 113 0.08 -18.35 -6.67
C PRO A 113 0.83 -18.13 -8.00
N VAL A 114 2.15 -18.27 -7.97
CA VAL A 114 3.01 -18.18 -9.16
C VAL A 114 3.67 -19.52 -9.39
N ALA A 115 3.49 -20.07 -10.58
CA ALA A 115 4.17 -21.30 -10.99
C ALA A 115 5.68 -21.07 -11.14
N ALA A 116 6.47 -22.10 -10.87
CA ALA A 116 7.88 -22.08 -11.20
C ALA A 116 8.07 -21.90 -12.72
N LEU A 117 9.05 -21.09 -13.11
CA LEU A 117 9.40 -20.86 -14.50
C LEU A 117 10.81 -21.38 -14.79
N ALA A 118 11.04 -21.81 -16.04
CA ALA A 118 12.38 -22.08 -16.52
C ALA A 118 13.03 -20.77 -17.00
N VAL A 119 14.32 -20.61 -16.71
CA VAL A 119 15.14 -19.52 -17.23
C VAL A 119 16.26 -20.16 -18.05
N PRO A 120 16.41 -19.87 -19.35
CA PRO A 120 15.60 -18.96 -20.15
C PRO A 120 14.16 -19.46 -20.39
N PRO A 121 13.19 -18.54 -20.42
CA PRO A 121 11.82 -18.88 -20.76
C PRO A 121 11.70 -19.19 -22.27
N PRO A 122 10.66 -19.94 -22.70
CA PRO A 122 10.41 -20.17 -24.12
C PRO A 122 10.22 -18.85 -24.89
N PRO A 123 10.53 -18.84 -26.21
CA PRO A 123 10.28 -17.67 -27.06
C PRO A 123 8.83 -17.20 -26.98
N GLY A 124 8.61 -15.89 -26.78
CA GLY A 124 7.29 -15.29 -26.65
C GLY A 124 6.61 -15.48 -25.29
N PHE A 125 7.29 -16.09 -24.33
CA PHE A 125 6.76 -16.21 -22.96
C PHE A 125 6.67 -14.83 -22.29
N LEU A 126 5.55 -14.59 -21.62
CA LEU A 126 5.32 -13.44 -20.76
C LEU A 126 4.84 -13.95 -19.39
N LEU A 127 5.58 -13.65 -18.34
CA LEU A 127 5.19 -14.02 -16.99
C LEU A 127 3.99 -13.19 -16.54
N ALA A 128 2.83 -13.82 -16.39
CA ALA A 128 1.69 -13.20 -15.72
C ALA A 128 1.88 -13.30 -14.20
N TYR A 129 2.08 -12.16 -13.54
CA TYR A 129 2.25 -12.10 -12.10
C TYR A 129 0.94 -11.66 -11.42
N PRO A 130 0.18 -12.61 -10.81
CA PRO A 130 -1.10 -12.30 -10.21
C PRO A 130 -0.95 -11.62 -8.86
N VAL A 131 -1.76 -10.60 -8.62
CA VAL A 131 -1.97 -10.00 -7.30
C VAL A 131 -3.47 -9.87 -7.07
N GLY A 132 -3.93 -10.13 -5.86
CA GLY A 132 -5.35 -10.16 -5.52
C GLY A 132 -5.69 -9.42 -4.24
N LEU A 133 -6.96 -9.06 -4.10
CA LEU A 133 -7.54 -8.55 -2.86
C LEU A 133 -8.33 -9.68 -2.17
N PRO A 134 -8.30 -9.77 -0.83
CA PRO A 134 -9.09 -10.76 -0.08
C PRO A 134 -10.55 -10.31 0.08
N ILE A 135 -11.25 -10.07 -1.05
CA ILE A 135 -12.59 -9.47 -1.11
C ILE A 135 -13.72 -10.48 -1.30
N GLU A 136 -13.39 -11.80 -1.36
CA GLU A 136 -14.34 -12.92 -1.47
C GLU A 136 -15.43 -12.69 -2.53
N ARG A 137 -16.67 -12.38 -2.05
CA ARG A 137 -17.86 -12.19 -2.89
C ARG A 137 -18.12 -10.74 -3.28
N MET A 138 -17.25 -9.82 -2.89
CA MET A 138 -17.40 -8.41 -3.26
C MET A 138 -17.07 -8.22 -4.74
N ARG A 139 -17.57 -7.14 -5.33
CA ARG A 139 -17.37 -6.84 -6.76
C ARG A 139 -16.04 -6.13 -6.93
N PRO A 140 -15.08 -6.73 -7.66
CA PRO A 140 -13.79 -6.07 -7.95
C PRO A 140 -14.00 -4.70 -8.62
N ASN A 141 -13.08 -3.77 -8.37
CA ASN A 141 -13.06 -2.42 -8.94
C ASN A 141 -14.32 -1.57 -8.64
N LEU A 142 -15.16 -2.00 -7.69
CA LEU A 142 -16.30 -1.24 -7.20
C LEU A 142 -15.97 -0.63 -5.84
N TYR A 143 -16.08 0.68 -5.75
CA TYR A 143 -15.89 1.49 -4.56
C TYR A 143 -17.25 2.02 -4.10
N MET A 144 -17.56 1.95 -2.83
CA MET A 144 -18.77 2.51 -2.25
C MET A 144 -18.42 3.77 -1.44
N ALA A 145 -18.78 4.93 -1.93
CA ALA A 145 -18.69 6.18 -1.19
C ALA A 145 -19.84 6.23 -0.18
N PHE A 146 -19.49 6.15 1.12
CA PHE A 146 -20.47 6.04 2.20
C PHE A 146 -20.29 7.20 3.20
N GLY A 147 -21.31 8.05 3.31
CA GLY A 147 -21.22 9.27 4.10
C GLY A 147 -22.52 10.08 4.15
N ASP A 148 -22.35 11.36 4.43
CA ASP A 148 -23.43 12.35 4.55
C ASP A 148 -23.61 13.20 3.28
N SER A 149 -24.04 14.47 3.39
CA SER A 149 -24.21 15.42 2.29
C SER A 149 -22.93 15.68 1.49
N ILE A 150 -21.77 15.64 2.14
CA ILE A 150 -20.48 15.80 1.47
C ILE A 150 -20.24 14.62 0.52
N THR A 151 -20.61 13.41 0.92
CA THR A 151 -20.56 12.23 0.06
C THR A 151 -21.63 12.24 -1.03
N VAL A 152 -22.82 12.83 -0.77
CA VAL A 152 -23.82 13.10 -1.83
C VAL A 152 -23.23 13.98 -2.93
N GLY A 153 -22.36 14.93 -2.59
CA GLY A 153 -21.78 15.90 -3.50
C GLY A 153 -22.39 17.29 -3.41
N ASP A 154 -23.07 17.58 -2.27
CA ASP A 154 -23.65 18.91 -2.04
C ASP A 154 -22.56 19.99 -2.11
N GLY A 155 -22.77 21.00 -2.98
CA GLY A 155 -21.80 22.07 -3.21
C GLY A 155 -20.97 21.92 -4.49
N SER A 156 -20.88 20.74 -5.09
CA SER A 156 -20.26 20.58 -6.41
C SER A 156 -21.21 20.99 -7.54
N ARG A 157 -20.67 21.43 -8.67
CA ARG A 157 -21.47 21.90 -9.83
C ARG A 157 -22.20 20.77 -10.51
N ASP A 158 -21.64 19.57 -10.54
CA ASP A 158 -22.22 18.39 -11.16
C ASP A 158 -23.06 17.52 -10.22
N GLY A 159 -23.00 17.77 -8.91
CA GLY A 159 -23.65 16.96 -7.89
C GLY A 159 -22.92 15.64 -7.58
N ASP A 160 -21.76 15.40 -8.19
CA ASP A 160 -21.00 14.19 -7.97
C ASP A 160 -19.95 14.31 -6.85
N GLY A 161 -19.57 15.53 -6.49
CA GLY A 161 -18.56 15.78 -5.47
C GLY A 161 -17.25 15.02 -5.77
N TYR A 162 -16.60 14.48 -4.72
CA TYR A 162 -15.35 13.75 -4.91
C TYR A 162 -15.49 12.42 -5.67
N ARG A 163 -16.70 11.89 -5.80
CA ARG A 163 -16.95 10.56 -6.38
C ARG A 163 -16.61 10.48 -7.86
N GLY A 164 -17.05 11.48 -8.63
CA GLY A 164 -16.80 11.55 -10.07
C GLY A 164 -15.30 11.62 -10.38
N GLU A 165 -14.59 12.48 -9.68
CA GLU A 165 -13.14 12.61 -9.85
C GLU A 165 -12.37 11.40 -9.35
N LEU A 166 -12.75 10.81 -8.22
CA LEU A 166 -12.14 9.56 -7.72
C LEU A 166 -12.32 8.43 -8.74
N GLU A 167 -13.51 8.30 -9.34
CA GLU A 167 -13.76 7.31 -10.39
C GLU A 167 -12.85 7.55 -11.61
N ALA A 168 -12.73 8.80 -12.04
CA ALA A 168 -11.90 9.17 -13.20
C ALA A 168 -10.42 8.85 -12.97
N VAL A 169 -9.86 9.23 -11.82
CA VAL A 169 -8.43 8.96 -11.52
C VAL A 169 -8.16 7.46 -11.30
N LEU A 170 -9.06 6.70 -10.69
CA LEU A 170 -8.94 5.25 -10.54
C LEU A 170 -8.96 4.54 -11.90
N ARG A 171 -9.87 4.94 -12.80
CA ARG A 171 -9.91 4.41 -14.17
C ARG A 171 -8.65 4.76 -14.97
N GLY A 172 -8.15 5.98 -14.82
CA GLY A 172 -6.91 6.41 -15.48
C GLY A 172 -5.69 5.63 -15.01
N TYR A 173 -5.64 5.30 -13.72
CA TYR A 173 -4.50 4.62 -13.10
C TYR A 173 -4.52 3.10 -13.31
N TRP A 174 -5.67 2.46 -13.11
CA TRP A 174 -5.78 1.00 -13.15
C TRP A 174 -6.53 0.46 -14.38
N GLY A 175 -7.10 1.33 -15.22
CA GLY A 175 -7.89 0.92 -16.37
C GLY A 175 -9.30 0.48 -16.03
N ALA A 176 -9.69 0.45 -14.74
CA ALA A 176 -11.03 0.11 -14.27
C ALA A 176 -11.31 0.80 -12.93
N GLY A 177 -12.60 0.99 -12.65
CA GLY A 177 -13.10 1.55 -11.39
C GLY A 177 -14.49 2.14 -11.56
N SER A 178 -15.35 2.00 -10.56
CA SER A 178 -16.59 2.76 -10.45
C SER A 178 -16.91 3.07 -8.99
N VAL A 179 -17.50 4.25 -8.72
CA VAL A 179 -17.79 4.72 -7.37
C VAL A 179 -19.30 4.85 -7.18
N ALA A 180 -19.88 3.95 -6.39
CA ALA A 180 -21.30 3.99 -6.04
C ALA A 180 -21.56 5.04 -4.95
N ASN A 181 -22.60 5.84 -5.11
CA ASN A 181 -23.07 6.82 -4.13
C ASN A 181 -23.93 6.15 -3.06
N GLU A 182 -23.48 6.19 -1.82
CA GLU A 182 -24.23 5.81 -0.61
C GLU A 182 -24.19 6.94 0.43
N GLY A 183 -24.09 8.19 -0.03
CA GLY A 183 -24.28 9.39 0.78
C GLY A 183 -25.76 9.58 1.14
N VAL A 184 -26.04 10.05 2.36
CA VAL A 184 -27.39 10.49 2.79
C VAL A 184 -27.25 11.81 3.53
N ALA A 185 -27.76 12.87 2.92
CA ALA A 185 -27.61 14.23 3.45
C ALA A 185 -28.13 14.36 4.88
N SER A 186 -27.48 15.21 5.67
CA SER A 186 -27.82 15.55 7.05
C SER A 186 -27.76 14.41 8.07
N THR A 187 -27.24 13.23 7.68
CA THR A 187 -27.10 12.11 8.62
C THR A 187 -25.81 12.22 9.46
N ARG A 188 -25.92 11.77 10.71
CA ARG A 188 -24.79 11.64 11.65
C ARG A 188 -24.11 10.28 11.52
N SER A 189 -22.94 10.15 12.13
CA SER A 189 -22.15 8.91 12.10
C SER A 189 -22.87 7.72 12.73
N ASP A 190 -23.64 7.91 13.81
CA ASP A 190 -24.44 6.86 14.45
C ASP A 190 -25.50 6.30 13.48
N GLN A 191 -26.21 7.17 12.78
CA GLN A 191 -27.16 6.78 11.74
C GLN A 191 -26.49 6.08 10.55
N GLY A 192 -25.27 6.50 10.22
CA GLY A 192 -24.41 5.80 9.24
C GLY A 192 -24.10 4.37 9.66
N ALA A 193 -23.71 4.19 10.93
CA ALA A 193 -23.41 2.87 11.48
C ALA A 193 -24.63 1.92 11.45
N ASP A 194 -25.83 2.44 11.69
CA ASP A 194 -27.06 1.66 11.62
C ASP A 194 -27.41 1.18 10.21
N ARG A 195 -27.10 1.95 9.17
CA ARG A 195 -27.52 1.64 7.78
C ARG A 195 -26.47 0.95 6.91
N ILE A 196 -25.19 0.94 7.31
CA ILE A 196 -24.11 0.46 6.46
C ILE A 196 -24.29 -0.99 5.99
N GLY A 197 -24.81 -1.86 6.85
CA GLY A 197 -25.06 -3.27 6.51
C GLY A 197 -25.96 -3.46 5.30
N ALA A 198 -27.03 -2.67 5.20
CA ALA A 198 -27.94 -2.69 4.03
C ALA A 198 -27.23 -2.21 2.75
N SER A 199 -26.42 -1.16 2.83
CA SER A 199 -25.63 -0.63 1.73
C SER A 199 -24.60 -1.66 1.24
N LEU A 200 -23.85 -2.28 2.13
CA LEU A 200 -22.87 -3.34 1.81
C LEU A 200 -23.52 -4.54 1.10
N THR A 201 -24.67 -4.97 1.58
CA THR A 201 -25.43 -6.08 0.97
C THR A 201 -25.89 -5.76 -0.45
N ARG A 202 -26.35 -4.54 -0.68
CA ARG A 202 -26.86 -4.10 -1.99
C ARG A 202 -25.75 -3.83 -2.98
N VAL A 203 -24.69 -3.10 -2.57
CA VAL A 203 -23.61 -2.65 -3.47
C VAL A 203 -22.56 -3.72 -3.68
N ARG A 204 -22.19 -4.44 -2.61
CA ARG A 204 -21.12 -5.45 -2.60
C ARG A 204 -19.77 -4.90 -3.08
N PRO A 205 -19.26 -3.80 -2.51
CA PRO A 205 -18.08 -3.13 -3.01
C PRO A 205 -16.78 -3.84 -2.58
N ALA A 206 -15.75 -3.79 -3.43
CA ALA A 206 -14.39 -4.17 -3.02
C ALA A 206 -13.84 -3.22 -1.94
N TYR A 207 -14.16 -1.93 -2.05
CA TYR A 207 -13.73 -0.90 -1.12
C TYR A 207 -14.92 -0.13 -0.57
N THR A 208 -14.94 0.10 0.74
CA THR A 208 -15.91 0.97 1.42
C THR A 208 -15.19 2.25 1.87
N VAL A 209 -15.45 3.35 1.16
CA VAL A 209 -14.87 4.68 1.41
C VAL A 209 -15.79 5.42 2.38
N ILE A 210 -15.38 5.54 3.63
CA ILE A 210 -16.19 6.07 4.74
C ILE A 210 -15.78 7.51 5.03
N HIS A 211 -16.72 8.45 4.94
CA HIS A 211 -16.56 9.83 5.37
C HIS A 211 -17.79 10.27 6.16
N TYR A 212 -17.70 10.22 7.49
CA TYR A 212 -18.80 10.53 8.42
C TYR A 212 -18.32 11.27 9.66
N GLY A 213 -19.17 12.15 10.19
CA GLY A 213 -18.98 12.80 11.48
C GLY A 213 -19.17 14.31 11.44
N THR A 214 -19.19 14.93 10.25
CA THR A 214 -19.38 16.37 10.09
C THR A 214 -20.67 16.86 10.77
N ASN A 215 -21.75 16.09 10.70
CA ASN A 215 -23.04 16.42 11.32
C ASN A 215 -23.13 16.10 12.81
N ASP A 216 -22.18 15.36 13.39
CA ASP A 216 -22.20 15.02 14.81
C ASP A 216 -22.07 16.27 15.70
N TRP A 217 -21.28 17.27 15.25
CA TRP A 217 -21.20 18.58 15.87
C TRP A 217 -22.56 19.27 16.08
N ASN A 218 -23.51 19.03 15.19
CA ASN A 218 -24.84 19.66 15.27
C ASN A 218 -25.66 19.12 16.45
N SER A 219 -25.31 17.95 17.00
CA SER A 219 -25.90 17.43 18.22
C SER A 219 -25.39 18.19 19.43
N TYR A 220 -26.30 18.72 20.27
CA TYR A 220 -25.92 19.44 21.47
C TYR A 220 -25.03 18.60 22.41
N SER A 221 -25.29 17.31 22.52
CA SER A 221 -24.48 16.39 23.34
C SER A 221 -23.06 16.15 22.81
N CYS A 222 -22.82 16.38 21.52
CA CYS A 222 -21.52 16.16 20.89
C CYS A 222 -20.67 17.42 20.72
N ARG A 223 -21.32 18.59 20.60
CA ARG A 223 -20.66 19.86 20.29
C ARG A 223 -19.46 20.18 21.17
N TRP A 224 -19.54 19.86 22.45
CA TRP A 224 -18.51 20.16 23.43
C TRP A 224 -17.72 18.93 23.88
N VAL A 225 -17.96 17.78 23.22
CA VAL A 225 -17.30 16.52 23.53
C VAL A 225 -16.58 16.05 22.27
N PRO A 226 -15.25 16.25 22.16
CA PRO A 226 -14.49 15.81 21.00
C PRO A 226 -14.71 14.35 20.72
N SER A 227 -14.92 14.04 19.46
CA SER A 227 -15.27 12.72 18.93
C SER A 227 -16.62 12.14 19.37
N CYS A 228 -17.24 12.57 20.47
CA CYS A 228 -18.54 12.08 20.94
C CYS A 228 -18.74 10.58 20.61
N HIS A 229 -19.71 10.25 19.74
CA HIS A 229 -19.90 8.91 19.19
C HIS A 229 -19.23 8.67 17.82
N THR A 230 -18.60 9.71 17.21
CA THR A 230 -18.04 9.63 15.85
C THR A 230 -17.05 8.47 15.69
N VAL A 231 -16.06 8.39 16.60
CA VAL A 231 -15.01 7.37 16.50
C VAL A 231 -15.57 5.95 16.68
N SER A 232 -16.49 5.74 17.64
CA SER A 232 -17.11 4.43 17.83
C SER A 232 -18.00 4.02 16.67
N SER A 233 -18.73 4.98 16.07
CA SER A 233 -19.57 4.74 14.91
C SER A 233 -18.74 4.39 13.68
N VAL A 234 -17.65 5.12 13.40
CA VAL A 234 -16.73 4.82 12.29
C VAL A 234 -16.05 3.46 12.52
N ARG A 235 -15.65 3.13 13.75
CA ARG A 235 -15.11 1.81 14.08
C ARG A 235 -16.13 0.69 13.78
N SER A 236 -17.39 0.88 14.12
CA SER A 236 -18.46 -0.06 13.77
C SER A 236 -18.62 -0.24 12.25
N MET A 237 -18.52 0.87 11.50
CA MET A 237 -18.58 0.81 10.03
C MET A 237 -17.39 0.05 9.44
N ILE A 238 -16.17 0.22 9.97
CA ILE A 238 -14.97 -0.56 9.58
C ILE A 238 -15.24 -2.05 9.82
N GLY A 239 -15.72 -2.42 11.01
CA GLY A 239 -16.05 -3.80 11.35
C GLY A 239 -17.09 -4.40 10.41
N SER A 240 -18.14 -3.65 10.07
CA SER A 240 -19.18 -4.07 9.13
C SER A 240 -18.63 -4.31 7.73
N ALA A 241 -17.79 -3.40 7.21
CA ALA A 241 -17.15 -3.56 5.90
C ALA A 241 -16.29 -4.83 5.85
N ARG A 242 -15.44 -5.05 6.86
CA ARG A 242 -14.58 -6.24 6.95
C ARG A 242 -15.36 -7.53 7.07
N SER A 243 -16.45 -7.54 7.83
CA SER A 243 -17.24 -8.76 8.05
C SER A 243 -17.80 -9.36 6.75
N VAL A 244 -17.88 -8.57 5.70
CA VAL A 244 -18.32 -9.00 4.37
C VAL A 244 -17.19 -9.09 3.34
N GLY A 245 -15.94 -8.83 3.74
CA GLY A 245 -14.76 -8.85 2.85
C GLY A 245 -14.51 -7.56 2.07
N SER A 246 -15.17 -6.44 2.42
CA SER A 246 -14.89 -5.13 1.81
C SER A 246 -13.74 -4.43 2.52
N VAL A 247 -12.82 -3.84 1.78
CA VAL A 247 -11.66 -3.10 2.32
C VAL A 247 -12.12 -1.72 2.81
N PRO A 248 -12.00 -1.39 4.12
CA PRO A 248 -12.39 -0.09 4.64
C PRO A 248 -11.32 0.97 4.36
N VAL A 249 -11.75 2.10 3.80
CA VAL A 249 -10.98 3.33 3.61
C VAL A 249 -11.68 4.45 4.38
N VAL A 250 -11.00 5.09 5.31
CA VAL A 250 -11.58 6.11 6.19
C VAL A 250 -10.96 7.47 5.91
N GLY A 251 -11.80 8.45 5.57
CA GLY A 251 -11.41 9.85 5.50
C GLY A 251 -11.44 10.49 6.89
N THR A 252 -10.43 11.30 7.22
CA THR A 252 -10.55 12.24 8.34
C THR A 252 -11.62 13.27 8.02
N LEU A 253 -12.25 13.88 9.03
CA LEU A 253 -13.17 15.00 8.84
C LEU A 253 -12.42 16.16 8.16
N ILE A 254 -13.01 16.75 7.13
CA ILE A 254 -12.52 17.99 6.56
C ILE A 254 -12.74 19.16 7.52
N PRO A 255 -11.95 20.25 7.47
CA PRO A 255 -12.24 21.44 8.22
C PRO A 255 -13.58 22.06 7.79
N VAL A 256 -14.13 22.94 8.59
CA VAL A 256 -15.23 23.80 8.15
C VAL A 256 -14.71 25.17 7.70
N ASN A 257 -15.49 25.86 6.89
CA ASN A 257 -15.15 27.16 6.33
C ASN A 257 -14.93 28.20 7.45
N PRO A 258 -13.71 28.71 7.64
CA PRO A 258 -13.40 29.62 8.74
C PRO A 258 -14.05 31.02 8.60
N ALA A 259 -14.54 31.37 7.43
CA ALA A 259 -15.22 32.65 7.21
C ALA A 259 -16.58 32.74 7.91
N TYR A 260 -17.19 31.61 8.28
CA TYR A 260 -18.50 31.55 8.93
C TYR A 260 -18.41 31.60 10.45
N THR A 261 -17.96 32.74 10.98
CA THR A 261 -17.75 32.93 12.43
C THR A 261 -19.07 32.88 13.22
N ASP A 262 -20.20 33.27 12.63
CA ASP A 262 -21.55 33.16 13.18
C ASP A 262 -22.03 31.71 13.36
N ARG A 263 -21.33 30.75 12.72
CA ARG A 263 -21.56 29.30 12.84
C ARG A 263 -20.55 28.61 13.75
N MET A 264 -19.85 29.35 14.59
CA MET A 264 -18.83 28.83 15.51
C MET A 264 -17.72 28.06 14.76
N ALA A 265 -17.27 28.58 13.63
CA ALA A 265 -16.29 27.90 12.77
C ALA A 265 -14.98 27.60 13.50
N TYR A 266 -14.52 28.50 14.40
CA TYR A 266 -13.32 28.30 15.19
C TYR A 266 -13.45 27.09 16.13
N GLU A 267 -14.48 27.09 16.97
CA GLU A 267 -14.72 26.00 17.94
C GLU A 267 -14.96 24.67 17.25
N ARG A 268 -15.68 24.71 16.10
CA ARG A 268 -15.92 23.52 15.29
C ARG A 268 -14.64 22.97 14.69
N ASN A 269 -13.74 23.81 14.19
CA ASN A 269 -12.42 23.38 13.70
C ASN A 269 -11.53 22.80 14.80
N VAL A 270 -11.57 23.36 16.01
CA VAL A 270 -10.89 22.75 17.18
C VAL A 270 -11.43 21.35 17.44
N TRP A 271 -12.75 21.19 17.48
CA TRP A 271 -13.41 19.88 17.66
C TRP A 271 -13.04 18.89 16.53
N VAL A 272 -12.98 19.37 15.26
CA VAL A 272 -12.57 18.56 14.11
C VAL A 272 -11.14 18.07 14.28
N VAL A 273 -10.20 18.94 14.66
CA VAL A 273 -8.80 18.56 14.89
C VAL A 273 -8.69 17.45 15.95
N GLU A 274 -9.29 17.66 17.12
CA GLU A 274 -9.24 16.68 18.22
C GLU A 274 -9.95 15.37 17.86
N THR A 275 -11.04 15.42 17.11
CA THR A 275 -11.75 14.24 16.62
C THR A 275 -10.88 13.49 15.61
N ASN A 276 -10.20 14.19 14.71
CA ASN A 276 -9.32 13.60 13.70
C ASN A 276 -8.09 12.91 14.31
N GLU A 277 -7.53 13.43 15.40
CA GLU A 277 -6.45 12.73 16.13
C GLU A 277 -6.91 11.32 16.58
N ARG A 278 -8.13 11.25 17.10
CA ARG A 278 -8.72 9.97 17.53
C ARG A 278 -9.12 9.07 16.36
N ILE A 279 -9.60 9.64 15.23
CA ILE A 279 -9.86 8.88 14.00
C ILE A 279 -8.56 8.27 13.47
N ARG A 280 -7.47 9.03 13.38
CA ARG A 280 -6.16 8.52 12.93
C ARG A 280 -5.66 7.37 13.81
N ALA A 281 -5.74 7.54 15.13
CA ALA A 281 -5.33 6.50 16.07
C ALA A 281 -6.19 5.24 15.91
N MET A 282 -7.50 5.39 15.84
CA MET A 282 -8.46 4.29 15.67
C MET A 282 -8.27 3.56 14.34
N VAL A 283 -8.09 4.27 13.23
CA VAL A 283 -7.88 3.67 11.89
C VAL A 283 -6.58 2.86 11.87
N LYS A 284 -5.52 3.35 12.51
CA LYS A 284 -4.26 2.62 12.68
C LYS A 284 -4.44 1.36 13.54
N GLU A 285 -5.15 1.47 14.66
CA GLU A 285 -5.47 0.34 15.55
C GLU A 285 -6.27 -0.74 14.82
N GLU A 286 -7.28 -0.32 14.06
CA GLU A 286 -8.08 -1.21 13.23
C GLU A 286 -7.33 -1.73 12.00
N GLY A 287 -6.18 -1.18 11.62
CA GLY A 287 -5.44 -1.51 10.39
C GLY A 287 -6.28 -1.24 9.13
N ALA A 288 -7.15 -0.24 9.12
CA ALA A 288 -7.87 0.24 7.94
C ALA A 288 -7.00 1.21 7.14
N ILE A 289 -7.42 1.54 5.92
CA ILE A 289 -6.75 2.55 5.10
C ILE A 289 -7.20 3.94 5.58
N LEU A 290 -6.23 4.84 5.83
CA LEU A 290 -6.48 6.23 6.20
C LEU A 290 -6.27 7.14 4.99
N ALA A 291 -7.28 7.96 4.65
CA ALA A 291 -7.15 9.12 3.78
C ALA A 291 -7.19 10.39 4.64
N ASP A 292 -6.07 11.11 4.76
CA ASP A 292 -6.00 12.30 5.61
C ASP A 292 -6.51 13.54 4.89
N LEU A 293 -7.84 13.61 4.72
CA LEU A 293 -8.52 14.71 4.02
C LEU A 293 -8.24 16.06 4.71
N HIS A 294 -8.19 16.09 6.05
CA HIS A 294 -7.90 17.31 6.79
C HIS A 294 -6.54 17.88 6.45
N ALA A 295 -5.52 17.02 6.38
CA ALA A 295 -4.17 17.43 5.98
C ALA A 295 -4.16 17.94 4.53
N GLY A 296 -4.87 17.27 3.62
CA GLY A 296 -5.04 17.69 2.23
C GLY A 296 -5.66 19.08 2.10
N PHE A 297 -6.77 19.34 2.82
CA PHE A 297 -7.41 20.67 2.84
C PHE A 297 -6.49 21.74 3.41
N THR A 298 -5.81 21.45 4.52
CA THR A 298 -4.87 22.39 5.15
C THR A 298 -3.70 22.72 4.21
N ALA A 299 -3.17 21.72 3.52
CA ALA A 299 -2.08 21.92 2.57
C ALA A 299 -2.51 22.72 1.33
N ARG A 300 -3.70 22.47 0.78
CA ARG A 300 -4.24 23.13 -0.41
C ARG A 300 -4.70 24.56 -0.11
N GLY A 301 -5.47 24.76 0.98
CA GLY A 301 -6.07 26.04 1.34
C GLY A 301 -5.06 26.99 1.99
N GLY A 302 -4.16 26.50 2.82
CA GLY A 302 -3.19 27.32 3.56
C GLY A 302 -3.89 28.43 4.34
N SER A 303 -3.56 29.70 4.04
CA SER A 303 -4.21 30.89 4.62
C SER A 303 -5.57 31.24 4.01
N ASN A 304 -5.96 30.58 2.93
CA ASN A 304 -7.19 30.87 2.15
C ASN A 304 -8.10 29.64 2.13
N LEU A 305 -8.20 28.96 3.26
CA LEU A 305 -8.98 27.71 3.38
C LEU A 305 -10.45 27.87 2.97
N GLU A 306 -11.02 29.07 3.18
CA GLU A 306 -12.39 29.43 2.80
C GLU A 306 -12.67 29.28 1.30
N THR A 307 -11.65 29.37 0.45
CA THR A 307 -11.79 29.24 -1.01
C THR A 307 -12.13 27.83 -1.47
N LEU A 308 -12.03 26.84 -0.60
CA LEU A 308 -12.36 25.44 -0.90
C LEU A 308 -13.83 25.08 -0.60
N PHE A 309 -14.67 26.05 -0.21
CA PHE A 309 -16.04 25.83 0.22
C PHE A 309 -17.03 26.71 -0.54
N VAL A 310 -18.27 26.21 -0.70
CA VAL A 310 -19.40 27.01 -1.19
C VAL A 310 -20.20 27.63 -0.05
N ASP A 311 -20.20 26.98 1.12
CA ASP A 311 -20.89 27.45 2.32
C ASP A 311 -20.05 27.16 3.58
N HIS A 312 -20.68 27.06 4.75
CA HIS A 312 -19.99 26.85 6.02
C HIS A 312 -19.37 25.44 6.17
N VAL A 313 -19.77 24.47 5.35
CA VAL A 313 -19.38 23.05 5.54
C VAL A 313 -19.17 22.26 4.25
N HIS A 314 -19.85 22.64 3.15
CA HIS A 314 -19.75 21.89 1.91
C HIS A 314 -18.60 22.38 1.03
N PRO A 315 -17.73 21.49 0.56
CA PRO A 315 -16.71 21.81 -0.41
C PRO A 315 -17.29 22.31 -1.73
N ASN A 316 -16.53 23.14 -2.43
CA ASN A 316 -16.72 23.37 -3.85
C ASN A 316 -15.93 22.34 -4.67
N ASP A 317 -15.89 22.48 -6.00
CA ASP A 317 -15.18 21.54 -6.87
C ASP A 317 -13.70 21.41 -6.49
N ASP A 318 -13.00 22.51 -6.17
CA ASP A 318 -11.59 22.46 -5.75
C ASP A 318 -11.40 21.68 -4.42
N GLY A 319 -12.32 21.84 -3.47
CA GLY A 319 -12.33 21.06 -2.24
C GLY A 319 -12.63 19.58 -2.48
N TYR A 320 -13.51 19.26 -3.39
CA TYR A 320 -13.79 17.88 -3.79
C TYR A 320 -12.64 17.22 -4.54
N GLU A 321 -11.88 17.97 -5.35
CA GLU A 321 -10.65 17.51 -5.97
C GLU A 321 -9.62 17.09 -4.92
N VAL A 322 -9.47 17.86 -3.82
CA VAL A 322 -8.63 17.48 -2.69
C VAL A 322 -9.07 16.15 -2.10
N MET A 323 -10.37 15.96 -1.85
CA MET A 323 -10.89 14.71 -1.28
C MET A 323 -10.60 13.51 -2.20
N ALA A 324 -10.89 13.64 -3.49
CA ALA A 324 -10.65 12.60 -4.49
C ALA A 324 -9.15 12.22 -4.54
N THR A 325 -8.26 13.22 -4.54
CA THR A 325 -6.81 13.03 -4.55
C THR A 325 -6.33 12.27 -3.32
N GLU A 326 -6.79 12.63 -2.12
CA GLU A 326 -6.36 11.97 -0.89
C GLU A 326 -6.91 10.53 -0.78
N PHE A 327 -8.17 10.28 -1.19
CA PHE A 327 -8.70 8.93 -1.27
C PHE A 327 -7.95 8.08 -2.29
N PHE A 328 -7.70 8.61 -3.49
CA PHE A 328 -6.93 7.93 -4.52
C PHE A 328 -5.53 7.57 -4.01
N ARG A 329 -4.82 8.53 -3.42
CA ARG A 329 -3.49 8.33 -2.85
C ARG A 329 -3.49 7.24 -1.78
N ALA A 330 -4.46 7.28 -0.86
CA ALA A 330 -4.59 6.28 0.20
C ALA A 330 -4.83 4.86 -0.34
N ILE A 331 -5.62 4.72 -1.40
CA ILE A 331 -5.96 3.42 -2.02
C ILE A 331 -4.79 2.86 -2.83
N THR A 332 -4.03 3.71 -3.53
CA THR A 332 -3.05 3.28 -4.55
C THR A 332 -1.60 3.32 -4.09
N SER A 333 -1.27 4.10 -3.04
CA SER A 333 0.10 4.22 -2.56
C SER A 333 0.63 2.89 -2.04
N PRO A 334 1.87 2.51 -2.40
CA PRO A 334 2.52 1.32 -1.83
C PRO A 334 2.61 1.40 -0.30
N ARG A 335 2.53 0.24 0.37
CA ARG A 335 2.60 0.14 1.85
C ARG A 335 3.84 0.81 2.43
N GLY A 336 4.98 0.69 1.76
CA GLY A 336 6.24 1.29 2.19
C GLY A 336 6.31 2.82 2.05
N SER A 337 5.33 3.47 1.42
CA SER A 337 5.31 4.94 1.27
C SER A 337 4.65 5.67 2.44
N ALA A 338 3.94 4.97 3.31
CA ALA A 338 3.19 5.55 4.44
C ALA A 338 4.05 6.01 5.63
N SER A 339 5.39 5.90 5.55
CA SER A 339 6.34 6.18 6.65
C SER A 339 7.38 7.26 6.34
N ARG A 340 7.07 8.19 5.39
CA ARG A 340 7.99 9.31 5.14
C ARG A 340 7.35 10.65 5.40
#